data_be3ba0687d6e7e56558f4e341b167934
#
_entry.id   be3ba0687d6e7e56558f4e341b167934
#
_cell.length_a   1.000
_cell.length_b   1.000
_cell.length_c   1.000
_cell.angle_alpha   90.00
_cell.angle_beta   90.00
_cell.angle_gamma   90.00
#
_symmetry.space_group_name_H-M   'P 1'
#
loop_
_entity.id
_entity.type
_entity.pdbx_description
1 polymer ?
#
loop_
_entity_poly.entity_id
_entity_poly.type
_entity_poly.pdbx_seq_one_letter_code
_entity_poly.pdbx_strand_id
1 'polypeptide(L)'
;TGLVVQNSGHASLDDPGGIKVYDSRGVHIIGNRLKDNFFGIYLQYSKHCIIKDNIVKASGTEEQQIGNGIHCWKSDSLQIVGNTISGHRDGIYFEFVTGSVIWRNIAFDNIRYGLHFMFSNDDAYITNLFRNNGAGVAVMFTKNVKMFNNTFEDNWGDAAHGLLLKEISDSYIFNNRFVRNTSGIYMEGTNRILVERNIFKANGWGMKIQASCMDNVIRQNNFMQNTFDISTNGSLVLNTFDSNYWDKYEGYDLNKDNVGDVPYRPLSLFSVIVEQNPPAMLLYRSFIVTLLDRSEKIIPTLTPDNFIDQVPLMHVIPL
;
A
#
# COMPACT_ATOMS: atom_id res chain seq x y z
N THR A 1 13.22 -27.63 -9.75
CA THR A 1 14.18 -26.52 -9.60
C THR A 1 14.94 -26.29 -10.88
N GLY A 2 15.36 -25.01 -11.18
CA GLY A 2 16.21 -24.68 -12.33
C GLY A 2 15.57 -24.83 -13.70
N LEU A 3 14.24 -24.87 -13.78
CA LEU A 3 13.50 -24.99 -15.03
C LEU A 3 13.43 -23.65 -15.76
N VAL A 4 13.40 -23.71 -17.10
CA VAL A 4 12.99 -22.59 -17.96
C VAL A 4 11.64 -22.99 -18.58
N VAL A 5 10.59 -22.22 -18.29
CA VAL A 5 9.22 -22.46 -18.78
C VAL A 5 8.74 -21.19 -19.46
N GLN A 6 8.26 -21.30 -20.69
CA GLN A 6 7.84 -20.12 -21.45
C GLN A 6 6.66 -20.43 -22.37
N ASN A 7 5.84 -19.38 -22.65
CA ASN A 7 4.76 -19.41 -23.63
C ASN A 7 3.70 -20.50 -23.35
N SER A 8 3.25 -20.63 -22.09
CA SER A 8 2.28 -21.67 -21.70
C SER A 8 0.83 -21.36 -22.12
N GLY A 9 0.60 -20.35 -22.96
CA GLY A 9 -0.74 -20.00 -23.46
C GLY A 9 -1.16 -18.57 -23.10
N HIS A 10 -2.25 -18.11 -23.74
CA HIS A 10 -2.77 -16.75 -23.62
C HIS A 10 -4.29 -16.69 -23.33
N ALA A 11 -4.96 -17.82 -23.16
CA ALA A 11 -6.40 -17.88 -23.00
C ALA A 11 -6.83 -18.08 -21.55
N SER A 12 -7.85 -17.35 -21.14
CA SER A 12 -8.42 -17.39 -19.78
C SER A 12 -9.29 -18.64 -19.49
N LEU A 13 -9.69 -19.41 -20.52
CA LEU A 13 -10.66 -20.49 -20.35
C LEU A 13 -10.10 -21.72 -19.63
N ASP A 14 -8.80 -22.00 -19.75
CA ASP A 14 -8.15 -23.18 -19.17
C ASP A 14 -7.12 -22.85 -18.07
N ASP A 15 -7.05 -21.60 -17.65
CA ASP A 15 -6.06 -21.10 -16.67
C ASP A 15 -4.63 -21.62 -16.96
N PRO A 16 -4.06 -21.36 -18.14
CA PRO A 16 -2.76 -21.92 -18.51
C PRO A 16 -1.67 -21.32 -17.63
N GLY A 17 -0.88 -22.17 -17.00
CA GLY A 17 0.21 -21.79 -16.11
C GLY A 17 1.54 -22.39 -16.52
N GLY A 18 2.63 -21.69 -16.33
CA GLY A 18 3.98 -22.22 -16.53
C GLY A 18 4.26 -23.38 -15.57
N ILE A 19 3.94 -23.21 -14.30
CA ILE A 19 3.96 -24.27 -13.28
C ILE A 19 2.59 -24.25 -12.58
N LYS A 20 1.88 -25.38 -12.63
CA LYS A 20 0.56 -25.53 -12.02
C LYS A 20 0.61 -26.61 -10.94
N VAL A 21 0.09 -26.28 -9.75
CA VAL A 21 0.03 -27.18 -8.57
C VAL A 21 -1.42 -27.22 -8.10
N TYR A 22 -1.96 -28.41 -8.01
CA TYR A 22 -3.35 -28.65 -7.61
C TYR A 22 -3.40 -29.65 -6.47
N ASP A 23 -4.19 -29.36 -5.43
CA ASP A 23 -4.49 -30.23 -4.29
C ASP A 23 -3.23 -30.94 -3.74
N SER A 24 -2.21 -30.16 -3.45
CA SER A 24 -0.90 -30.71 -3.09
C SER A 24 -0.38 -30.11 -1.78
N ARG A 25 0.53 -30.86 -1.14
CA ARG A 25 1.16 -30.42 0.11
C ARG A 25 2.68 -30.52 0.03
N GLY A 26 3.36 -29.49 0.58
CA GLY A 26 4.81 -29.50 0.72
C GLY A 26 5.58 -29.38 -0.59
N VAL A 27 4.97 -28.81 -1.63
CA VAL A 27 5.64 -28.60 -2.92
C VAL A 27 6.63 -27.46 -2.85
N HIS A 28 7.82 -27.66 -3.39
CA HIS A 28 8.87 -26.66 -3.48
C HIS A 28 9.11 -26.25 -4.93
N ILE A 29 8.89 -24.97 -5.26
CA ILE A 29 9.14 -24.37 -6.57
C ILE A 29 10.29 -23.37 -6.41
N ILE A 30 11.51 -23.75 -6.79
CA ILE A 30 12.70 -22.98 -6.41
C ILE A 30 13.60 -22.74 -7.63
N GLY A 31 14.04 -21.48 -7.82
CA GLY A 31 15.10 -21.10 -8.76
C GLY A 31 14.71 -21.29 -10.22
N ASN A 32 13.43 -21.19 -10.58
CA ASN A 32 12.95 -21.36 -11.95
C ASN A 32 12.89 -20.00 -12.67
N ARG A 33 12.93 -20.05 -14.00
CA ARG A 33 12.73 -18.90 -14.88
C ARG A 33 11.48 -19.13 -15.73
N LEU A 34 10.47 -18.28 -15.50
CA LEU A 34 9.20 -18.35 -16.20
C LEU A 34 9.06 -17.09 -17.05
N LYS A 35 8.76 -17.27 -18.36
CA LYS A 35 8.68 -16.16 -19.27
C LYS A 35 7.43 -16.26 -20.15
N ASP A 36 6.69 -15.14 -20.25
CA ASP A 36 5.54 -15.00 -21.14
C ASP A 36 4.51 -16.17 -21.00
N ASN A 37 4.26 -16.56 -19.75
CA ASN A 37 3.20 -17.50 -19.39
C ASN A 37 1.96 -16.72 -18.99
N PHE A 38 0.75 -17.21 -19.23
CA PHE A 38 -0.46 -16.52 -18.77
C PHE A 38 -0.42 -16.39 -17.24
N PHE A 39 -0.44 -17.49 -16.48
CA PHE A 39 0.03 -17.49 -15.10
C PHE A 39 1.47 -18.00 -15.06
N GLY A 40 2.34 -17.30 -14.33
CA GLY A 40 3.69 -17.81 -14.12
C GLY A 40 3.65 -19.09 -13.28
N ILE A 41 3.26 -18.98 -12.02
CA ILE A 41 3.09 -20.09 -11.06
C ILE A 41 1.66 -20.03 -10.53
N TYR A 42 0.93 -21.15 -10.59
CA TYR A 42 -0.44 -21.23 -10.13
C TYR A 42 -0.65 -22.37 -9.13
N LEU A 43 -1.04 -22.02 -7.89
CA LEU A 43 -1.37 -22.95 -6.82
C LEU A 43 -2.87 -22.92 -6.54
N GLN A 44 -3.49 -24.09 -6.48
CA GLN A 44 -4.89 -24.25 -6.07
C GLN A 44 -5.00 -25.33 -5.00
N TYR A 45 -5.79 -25.07 -3.95
CA TYR A 45 -6.07 -26.01 -2.84
C TYR A 45 -4.81 -26.61 -2.19
N SER A 46 -3.69 -25.90 -2.25
CA SER A 46 -2.38 -26.42 -1.86
C SER A 46 -1.92 -25.86 -0.52
N LYS A 47 -1.15 -26.66 0.25
CA LYS A 47 -0.77 -26.33 1.62
C LYS A 47 0.72 -26.52 1.85
N HIS A 48 1.29 -25.67 2.74
CA HIS A 48 2.70 -25.75 3.16
C HIS A 48 3.69 -25.75 1.99
N CYS A 49 3.37 -25.04 0.88
CA CYS A 49 4.22 -24.96 -0.30
C CYS A 49 5.19 -23.78 -0.21
N ILE A 50 6.34 -23.93 -0.85
CA ILE A 50 7.39 -22.91 -0.90
C ILE A 50 7.63 -22.50 -2.36
N ILE A 51 7.45 -21.22 -2.66
CA ILE A 51 7.80 -20.61 -3.95
C ILE A 51 8.96 -19.65 -3.69
N LYS A 52 10.17 -20.03 -4.14
CA LYS A 52 11.37 -19.34 -3.72
C LYS A 52 12.34 -19.06 -4.87
N ASP A 53 12.92 -17.86 -4.86
CA ASP A 53 14.02 -17.46 -5.76
C ASP A 53 13.72 -17.69 -7.26
N ASN A 54 12.45 -17.54 -7.66
CA ASN A 54 12.04 -17.65 -9.06
C ASN A 54 12.06 -16.27 -9.74
N ILE A 55 12.34 -16.26 -11.03
CA ILE A 55 12.19 -15.09 -11.90
C ILE A 55 10.97 -15.34 -12.78
N VAL A 56 9.96 -14.51 -12.63
CA VAL A 56 8.67 -14.63 -13.32
C VAL A 56 8.44 -13.34 -14.11
N LYS A 57 8.52 -13.40 -15.43
CA LYS A 57 8.45 -12.22 -16.29
C LYS A 57 7.44 -12.41 -17.41
N ALA A 58 6.64 -11.38 -17.67
CA ALA A 58 5.80 -11.29 -18.84
C ALA A 58 6.08 -10.00 -19.62
N SER A 59 5.64 -9.98 -20.87
CA SER A 59 5.88 -8.86 -21.80
C SER A 59 4.57 -8.28 -22.37
N GLY A 60 3.41 -8.62 -21.81
CA GLY A 60 2.12 -8.11 -22.27
C GLY A 60 1.82 -6.70 -21.79
N THR A 61 0.97 -6.02 -22.57
CA THR A 61 0.53 -4.65 -22.28
C THR A 61 -0.96 -4.57 -21.94
N GLU A 62 -1.71 -5.65 -22.16
CA GLU A 62 -3.16 -5.67 -21.95
C GLU A 62 -3.54 -6.65 -20.84
N GLU A 63 -4.39 -6.21 -19.92
CA GLU A 63 -4.83 -6.98 -18.76
C GLU A 63 -5.50 -8.31 -19.11
N GLN A 64 -6.20 -8.38 -20.26
CA GLN A 64 -6.94 -9.55 -20.69
C GLN A 64 -6.04 -10.66 -21.26
N GLN A 65 -4.86 -10.30 -21.70
CA GLN A 65 -3.93 -11.23 -22.38
C GLN A 65 -2.94 -11.87 -21.41
N ILE A 66 -2.85 -11.34 -20.20
CA ILE A 66 -1.86 -11.77 -19.20
C ILE A 66 -2.55 -11.98 -17.86
N GLY A 67 -2.27 -13.12 -17.24
CA GLY A 67 -2.66 -13.42 -15.88
C GLY A 67 -1.63 -12.93 -14.85
N ASN A 68 -1.67 -13.53 -13.67
CA ASN A 68 -0.82 -13.15 -12.55
C ASN A 68 0.53 -13.86 -12.58
N GLY A 69 1.57 -13.21 -12.04
CA GLY A 69 2.89 -13.84 -11.96
C GLY A 69 2.89 -15.06 -11.05
N ILE A 70 2.49 -14.88 -9.80
CA ILE A 70 2.25 -15.96 -8.83
C ILE A 70 0.80 -15.85 -8.39
N HIS A 71 -0.01 -16.86 -8.69
CA HIS A 71 -1.43 -16.93 -8.35
C HIS A 71 -1.67 -18.06 -7.35
N CYS A 72 -2.23 -17.74 -6.18
CA CYS A 72 -2.58 -18.70 -5.15
C CYS A 72 -4.08 -18.58 -4.82
N TRP A 73 -4.80 -19.68 -4.94
CA TRP A 73 -6.24 -19.73 -4.72
C TRP A 73 -6.60 -20.84 -3.74
N LYS A 74 -7.43 -20.52 -2.72
CA LYS A 74 -7.88 -21.46 -1.69
C LYS A 74 -6.76 -22.34 -1.12
N SER A 75 -5.68 -21.70 -0.73
CA SER A 75 -4.45 -22.35 -0.25
C SER A 75 -4.07 -21.83 1.14
N ASP A 76 -3.24 -22.56 1.87
CA ASP A 76 -2.80 -22.11 3.20
C ASP A 76 -1.34 -22.40 3.50
N SER A 77 -0.79 -21.70 4.48
CA SER A 77 0.57 -21.91 5.00
C SER A 77 1.65 -21.85 3.91
N LEU A 78 1.50 -20.90 2.96
CA LEU A 78 2.44 -20.74 1.85
C LEU A 78 3.61 -19.85 2.26
N GLN A 79 4.77 -20.09 1.66
CA GLN A 79 5.95 -19.24 1.75
C GLN A 79 6.34 -18.75 0.35
N ILE A 80 6.17 -17.45 0.09
CA ILE A 80 6.55 -16.81 -1.17
C ILE A 80 7.78 -15.94 -0.88
N VAL A 81 8.96 -16.41 -1.27
CA VAL A 81 10.23 -15.86 -0.75
C VAL A 81 11.22 -15.53 -1.86
N GLY A 82 11.73 -14.31 -1.90
CA GLY A 82 12.85 -13.93 -2.76
C GLY A 82 12.57 -13.97 -4.27
N ASN A 83 11.30 -13.98 -4.68
CA ASN A 83 10.95 -14.03 -6.10
C ASN A 83 11.05 -12.63 -6.73
N THR A 84 11.38 -12.60 -8.02
CA THR A 84 11.37 -11.38 -8.84
C THR A 84 10.28 -11.52 -9.90
N ILE A 85 9.29 -10.63 -9.87
CA ILE A 85 8.09 -10.73 -10.70
C ILE A 85 7.89 -9.41 -11.45
N SER A 86 7.65 -9.47 -12.76
CA SER A 86 7.40 -8.26 -13.57
C SER A 86 6.55 -8.52 -14.81
N GLY A 87 5.86 -7.46 -15.27
CA GLY A 87 5.12 -7.43 -16.54
C GLY A 87 3.84 -8.27 -16.56
N HIS A 88 3.40 -8.80 -15.44
CA HIS A 88 2.14 -9.51 -15.29
C HIS A 88 0.97 -8.55 -14.99
N ARG A 89 -0.27 -9.03 -15.03
CA ARG A 89 -1.44 -8.27 -14.60
C ARG A 89 -1.28 -7.88 -13.13
N ASP A 90 -1.17 -8.88 -12.25
CA ASP A 90 -0.76 -8.71 -10.86
C ASP A 90 0.53 -9.52 -10.62
N GLY A 91 1.49 -8.95 -9.91
CA GLY A 91 2.74 -9.67 -9.63
C GLY A 91 2.47 -10.94 -8.79
N ILE A 92 1.88 -10.77 -7.62
CA ILE A 92 1.44 -11.85 -6.73
C ILE A 92 -0.05 -11.66 -6.46
N TYR A 93 -0.83 -12.73 -6.52
CA TYR A 93 -2.27 -12.71 -6.25
C TYR A 93 -2.67 -13.79 -5.27
N PHE A 94 -3.31 -13.38 -4.17
CA PHE A 94 -3.87 -14.26 -3.15
C PHE A 94 -5.38 -14.11 -3.11
N GLU A 95 -6.09 -15.23 -3.21
CA GLU A 95 -7.54 -15.28 -3.04
C GLU A 95 -7.94 -16.48 -2.20
N PHE A 96 -8.61 -16.21 -1.07
CA PHE A 96 -8.92 -17.22 -0.04
C PHE A 96 -7.67 -17.96 0.45
N VAL A 97 -6.57 -17.25 0.66
CA VAL A 97 -5.32 -17.78 1.20
C VAL A 97 -5.21 -17.38 2.67
N THR A 98 -4.64 -18.24 3.50
CA THR A 98 -4.51 -17.97 4.94
C THR A 98 -3.17 -18.43 5.50
N GLY A 99 -2.73 -17.76 6.59
CA GLY A 99 -1.58 -18.19 7.37
C GLY A 99 -0.26 -18.21 6.59
N SER A 100 -0.12 -17.36 5.59
CA SER A 100 1.00 -17.40 4.63
C SER A 100 1.95 -16.20 4.82
N VAL A 101 3.17 -16.36 4.33
CA VAL A 101 4.21 -15.33 4.39
C VAL A 101 4.75 -15.00 3.01
N ILE A 102 4.78 -13.70 2.69
CA ILE A 102 5.37 -13.12 1.48
C ILE A 102 6.58 -12.31 1.90
N TRP A 103 7.78 -12.76 1.58
CA TRP A 103 9.01 -12.22 2.14
C TRP A 103 10.11 -12.00 1.11
N ARG A 104 10.71 -10.79 1.13
CA ARG A 104 11.84 -10.41 0.26
C ARG A 104 11.58 -10.56 -1.24
N ASN A 105 10.35 -10.41 -1.69
CA ASN A 105 10.03 -10.42 -3.11
C ASN A 105 10.19 -9.01 -3.71
N ILE A 106 10.45 -8.97 -5.01
CA ILE A 106 10.48 -7.75 -5.81
C ILE A 106 9.40 -7.89 -6.88
N ALA A 107 8.38 -7.05 -6.83
CA ALA A 107 7.32 -6.99 -7.84
C ALA A 107 7.30 -5.59 -8.46
N PHE A 108 7.57 -5.51 -9.76
CA PHE A 108 7.71 -4.23 -10.45
C PHE A 108 7.18 -4.29 -11.88
N ASP A 109 6.81 -3.12 -12.42
CA ASP A 109 6.30 -2.96 -13.80
C ASP A 109 5.11 -3.89 -14.11
N ASN A 110 4.28 -4.22 -13.10
CA ASN A 110 3.05 -4.98 -13.32
C ASN A 110 1.91 -4.03 -13.69
N ILE A 111 0.98 -4.51 -14.52
CA ILE A 111 -0.07 -3.68 -15.12
C ILE A 111 -1.00 -3.11 -14.04
N ARG A 112 -1.42 -3.92 -13.07
CA ARG A 112 -2.28 -3.50 -11.97
C ARG A 112 -1.51 -3.42 -10.65
N TYR A 113 -1.30 -4.54 -9.99
CA TYR A 113 -0.77 -4.59 -8.63
C TYR A 113 0.54 -5.35 -8.54
N GLY A 114 1.45 -4.85 -7.72
CA GLY A 114 2.61 -5.64 -7.33
C GLY A 114 2.19 -6.86 -6.49
N LEU A 115 1.24 -6.67 -5.57
CA LEU A 115 0.62 -7.73 -4.76
C LEU A 115 -0.87 -7.43 -4.57
N HIS A 116 -1.72 -8.43 -4.72
CA HIS A 116 -3.16 -8.32 -4.54
C HIS A 116 -3.68 -9.40 -3.60
N PHE A 117 -4.29 -9.01 -2.49
CA PHE A 117 -4.97 -9.86 -1.53
C PHE A 117 -6.48 -9.71 -1.66
N MET A 118 -7.20 -10.83 -1.78
CA MET A 118 -8.66 -10.86 -1.67
C MET A 118 -9.10 -11.98 -0.73
N PHE A 119 -9.96 -11.66 0.25
CA PHE A 119 -10.51 -12.63 1.20
C PHE A 119 -9.43 -13.51 1.86
N SER A 120 -8.24 -12.98 2.08
CA SER A 120 -7.06 -13.70 2.57
C SER A 120 -6.67 -13.17 3.94
N ASN A 121 -6.65 -14.01 4.95
CA ASN A 121 -6.53 -13.62 6.35
C ASN A 121 -5.29 -14.21 7.01
N ASP A 122 -4.86 -13.59 8.11
CA ASP A 122 -3.77 -14.09 8.93
C ASP A 122 -2.43 -14.21 8.19
N ASP A 123 -2.24 -13.35 7.17
CA ASP A 123 -1.06 -13.35 6.32
C ASP A 123 -0.07 -12.25 6.72
N ALA A 124 1.20 -12.44 6.36
CA ALA A 124 2.23 -11.44 6.55
C ALA A 124 3.01 -11.18 5.27
N TYR A 125 3.23 -9.91 4.92
CA TYR A 125 4.20 -9.55 3.89
C TYR A 125 5.27 -8.62 4.46
N ILE A 126 6.54 -9.05 4.27
CA ILE A 126 7.66 -8.54 5.03
C ILE A 126 8.84 -8.27 4.09
N THR A 127 9.43 -7.09 4.18
CA THR A 127 10.67 -6.72 3.46
C THR A 127 10.56 -6.92 1.94
N ASN A 128 9.38 -6.64 1.35
CA ASN A 128 9.19 -6.68 -0.10
C ASN A 128 9.40 -5.31 -0.73
N LEU A 129 9.72 -5.29 -2.02
CA LEU A 129 9.76 -4.08 -2.84
C LEU A 129 8.65 -4.13 -3.90
N PHE A 130 7.78 -3.12 -3.88
CA PHE A 130 6.71 -2.92 -4.86
C PHE A 130 6.95 -1.59 -5.58
N ARG A 131 7.43 -1.65 -6.83
CA ARG A 131 7.87 -0.47 -7.56
C ARG A 131 7.26 -0.38 -8.95
N ASN A 132 6.85 0.84 -9.34
CA ASN A 132 6.38 1.16 -10.70
C ASN A 132 5.28 0.18 -11.18
N ASN A 133 4.32 -0.15 -10.30
CA ASN A 133 3.12 -0.90 -10.65
C ASN A 133 1.95 0.07 -10.84
N GLY A 134 0.84 -0.38 -11.42
CA GLY A 134 -0.42 0.39 -11.43
C GLY A 134 -0.83 0.81 -10.01
N ALA A 135 -0.66 -0.07 -9.02
CA ALA A 135 -0.53 0.24 -7.61
C ALA A 135 0.41 -0.76 -6.93
N GLY A 136 1.08 -0.35 -5.85
CA GLY A 136 2.04 -1.23 -5.18
C GLY A 136 1.37 -2.48 -4.63
N VAL A 137 0.44 -2.32 -3.69
CA VAL A 137 -0.32 -3.43 -3.08
C VAL A 137 -1.78 -3.06 -2.92
N ALA A 138 -2.68 -4.00 -3.17
CA ALA A 138 -4.09 -3.93 -2.83
C ALA A 138 -4.47 -5.03 -1.86
N VAL A 139 -5.10 -4.67 -0.74
CA VAL A 139 -5.60 -5.59 0.30
C VAL A 139 -7.09 -5.35 0.46
N MET A 140 -7.89 -6.37 0.18
CA MET A 140 -9.35 -6.23 0.13
C MET A 140 -10.07 -7.35 0.87
N PHE A 141 -11.12 -7.00 1.64
CA PHE A 141 -12.00 -7.94 2.34
C PHE A 141 -11.24 -8.92 3.25
N THR A 142 -10.35 -8.40 4.07
CA THR A 142 -9.33 -9.20 4.77
C THR A 142 -9.15 -8.71 6.21
N LYS A 143 -8.65 -9.57 7.09
CA LYS A 143 -8.32 -9.23 8.47
C LYS A 143 -7.01 -9.85 8.93
N ASN A 144 -6.44 -9.25 9.99
CA ASN A 144 -5.23 -9.73 10.66
C ASN A 144 -4.03 -9.88 9.71
N VAL A 145 -3.80 -8.86 8.85
CA VAL A 145 -2.63 -8.82 7.97
C VAL A 145 -1.52 -8.00 8.60
N LYS A 146 -0.30 -8.50 8.51
CA LYS A 146 0.91 -7.85 9.03
C LYS A 146 1.80 -7.38 7.89
N MET A 147 2.08 -6.08 7.86
CA MET A 147 2.80 -5.40 6.77
C MET A 147 4.04 -4.72 7.33
N PHE A 148 5.20 -5.40 7.25
CA PHE A 148 6.41 -4.96 7.92
C PHE A 148 7.58 -4.71 6.97
N ASN A 149 8.28 -3.60 7.15
CA ASN A 149 9.55 -3.29 6.48
C ASN A 149 9.47 -3.31 4.93
N ASN A 150 8.29 -3.09 4.34
CA ASN A 150 8.15 -3.07 2.89
C ASN A 150 8.47 -1.69 2.32
N THR A 151 8.87 -1.66 1.06
CA THR A 151 9.04 -0.43 0.29
C THR A 151 8.04 -0.39 -0.85
N PHE A 152 7.30 0.71 -0.91
CA PHE A 152 6.34 1.04 -1.96
C PHE A 152 6.85 2.31 -2.63
N GLU A 153 7.33 2.20 -3.87
CA GLU A 153 7.93 3.35 -4.54
C GLU A 153 7.52 3.50 -6.00
N ASP A 154 7.44 4.75 -6.44
CA ASP A 154 7.21 5.13 -7.83
C ASP A 154 5.91 4.55 -8.44
N ASN A 155 4.88 4.27 -7.62
CA ASN A 155 3.58 3.84 -8.11
C ASN A 155 2.74 5.09 -8.42
N TRP A 156 2.74 5.55 -9.68
CA TRP A 156 2.07 6.75 -10.15
C TRP A 156 0.98 6.46 -11.17
N GLY A 157 -0.12 7.21 -11.10
CA GLY A 157 -1.26 7.13 -12.02
C GLY A 157 -2.55 7.61 -11.35
N ASP A 158 -3.65 7.69 -12.08
CA ASP A 158 -4.93 8.23 -11.59
C ASP A 158 -5.48 7.44 -10.40
N ALA A 159 -5.32 6.13 -10.40
CA ALA A 159 -5.72 5.22 -9.32
C ALA A 159 -4.52 4.51 -8.66
N ALA A 160 -3.33 5.08 -8.77
CA ALA A 160 -2.12 4.46 -8.23
C ALA A 160 -1.94 4.79 -6.74
N HIS A 161 -1.68 3.76 -5.96
CA HIS A 161 -1.42 3.86 -4.53
C HIS A 161 -0.20 3.02 -4.19
N GLY A 162 0.60 3.46 -3.21
CA GLY A 162 1.59 2.58 -2.62
C GLY A 162 0.89 1.37 -1.99
N LEU A 163 -0.13 1.63 -1.16
CA LEU A 163 -0.95 0.62 -0.50
C LEU A 163 -2.42 1.02 -0.55
N LEU A 164 -3.25 0.18 -1.15
CA LEU A 164 -4.70 0.30 -1.16
C LEU A 164 -5.30 -0.68 -0.15
N LEU A 165 -6.07 -0.16 0.80
CA LEU A 165 -6.80 -0.92 1.82
C LEU A 165 -8.29 -0.73 1.64
N LYS A 166 -9.01 -1.81 1.39
CA LYS A 166 -10.47 -1.78 1.22
C LYS A 166 -11.15 -2.85 2.04
N GLU A 167 -12.07 -2.44 2.93
CA GLU A 167 -12.82 -3.35 3.80
C GLU A 167 -11.91 -4.31 4.57
N ILE A 168 -10.89 -3.76 5.27
CA ILE A 168 -9.98 -4.55 6.09
C ILE A 168 -10.08 -4.17 7.56
N SER A 169 -9.72 -5.09 8.45
CA SER A 169 -9.70 -4.86 9.89
C SER A 169 -8.53 -5.52 10.61
N ASP A 170 -8.31 -5.06 11.84
CA ASP A 170 -7.43 -5.73 12.82
C ASP A 170 -6.01 -5.99 12.28
N SER A 171 -5.45 -5.05 11.52
CA SER A 171 -4.19 -5.25 10.79
C SER A 171 -3.11 -4.25 11.22
N TYR A 172 -1.85 -4.56 10.92
CA TYR A 172 -0.71 -3.81 11.40
C TYR A 172 0.25 -3.42 10.27
N ILE A 173 0.52 -2.11 10.14
CA ILE A 173 1.38 -1.50 9.13
C ILE A 173 2.56 -0.83 9.84
N PHE A 174 3.73 -1.46 9.82
CA PHE A 174 4.85 -1.05 10.66
C PHE A 174 6.18 -0.95 9.88
N ASN A 175 6.88 0.15 10.08
CA ASN A 175 8.23 0.39 9.56
C ASN A 175 8.33 0.24 8.02
N ASN A 176 7.27 0.64 7.29
CA ASN A 176 7.28 0.63 5.83
C ASN A 176 7.70 2.00 5.28
N ARG A 177 8.11 2.00 4.02
CA ARG A 177 8.52 3.20 3.28
C ARG A 177 7.58 3.41 2.10
N PHE A 178 6.88 4.53 2.08
CA PHE A 178 6.02 4.97 0.98
C PHE A 178 6.67 6.18 0.32
N VAL A 179 7.26 5.98 -0.85
CA VAL A 179 8.12 6.99 -1.49
C VAL A 179 7.69 7.25 -2.93
N ARG A 180 7.40 8.50 -3.26
CA ARG A 180 7.03 8.90 -4.63
C ARG A 180 5.88 8.08 -5.24
N ASN A 181 4.78 7.93 -4.49
CA ASN A 181 3.54 7.36 -5.00
C ASN A 181 2.50 8.47 -5.22
N THR A 182 1.46 8.23 -6.01
CA THR A 182 0.32 9.15 -6.08
C THR A 182 -0.30 9.32 -4.69
N SER A 183 -0.58 8.23 -3.98
CA SER A 183 -0.81 8.26 -2.53
C SER A 183 -0.03 7.16 -1.82
N GLY A 184 0.53 7.46 -0.64
CA GLY A 184 1.24 6.45 0.15
C GLY A 184 0.29 5.34 0.56
N ILE A 185 -0.75 5.65 1.32
CA ILE A 185 -1.83 4.73 1.69
C ILE A 185 -3.19 5.33 1.30
N TYR A 186 -4.06 4.52 0.73
CA TYR A 186 -5.49 4.80 0.55
C TYR A 186 -6.30 3.82 1.40
N MET A 187 -7.23 4.35 2.22
CA MET A 187 -8.05 3.58 3.18
C MET A 187 -9.52 3.81 2.92
N GLU A 188 -10.28 2.74 2.70
CA GLU A 188 -11.74 2.73 2.53
C GLU A 188 -12.35 1.57 3.33
N GLY A 189 -13.34 1.86 4.19
CA GLY A 189 -13.98 0.83 5.03
C GLY A 189 -13.03 0.10 5.99
N THR A 190 -11.92 0.74 6.37
CA THR A 190 -10.88 0.11 7.20
C THR A 190 -11.06 0.45 8.66
N ASN A 191 -10.94 -0.57 9.53
CA ASN A 191 -11.21 -0.40 10.96
C ASN A 191 -10.15 -1.10 11.82
N ARG A 192 -9.75 -0.47 12.92
CA ARG A 192 -8.79 -1.00 13.90
C ARG A 192 -7.44 -1.38 13.27
N ILE A 193 -6.95 -0.49 12.39
CA ILE A 193 -5.62 -0.60 11.79
C ILE A 193 -4.64 0.22 12.62
N LEU A 194 -3.50 -0.36 12.95
CA LEU A 194 -2.38 0.37 13.53
C LEU A 194 -1.35 0.69 12.44
N VAL A 195 -1.16 2.01 12.18
CA VAL A 195 -0.17 2.53 11.24
C VAL A 195 0.93 3.20 12.04
N GLU A 196 2.08 2.55 12.18
CA GLU A 196 3.10 2.96 13.13
C GLU A 196 4.51 2.91 12.53
N ARG A 197 5.32 3.93 12.83
CA ARG A 197 6.74 4.05 12.45
C ARG A 197 7.00 3.91 10.95
N ASN A 198 6.10 4.42 10.12
CA ASN A 198 6.27 4.41 8.66
C ASN A 198 6.85 5.75 8.17
N ILE A 199 7.46 5.71 7.00
CA ILE A 199 7.96 6.90 6.28
C ILE A 199 7.05 7.17 5.08
N PHE A 200 6.44 8.34 5.05
CA PHE A 200 5.70 8.88 3.90
C PHE A 200 6.50 10.03 3.30
N LYS A 201 7.16 9.81 2.16
CA LYS A 201 8.06 10.80 1.58
C LYS A 201 7.78 11.08 0.11
N ALA A 202 7.64 12.36 -0.21
CA ALA A 202 7.51 12.85 -1.58
C ALA A 202 6.33 12.22 -2.35
N ASN A 203 5.23 11.87 -1.67
CA ASN A 203 4.00 11.39 -2.28
C ASN A 203 3.10 12.56 -2.69
N GLY A 204 2.18 12.36 -3.60
CA GLY A 204 1.09 13.31 -3.85
C GLY A 204 0.24 13.48 -2.58
N TRP A 205 -0.21 12.38 -2.01
CA TRP A 205 -0.83 12.32 -0.67
C TRP A 205 -0.07 11.33 0.20
N GLY A 206 0.25 11.72 1.44
CA GLY A 206 0.79 10.79 2.41
C GLY A 206 -0.22 9.67 2.70
N MET A 207 -1.42 10.04 3.15
CA MET A 207 -2.54 9.12 3.35
C MET A 207 -3.87 9.74 2.89
N LYS A 208 -4.71 8.93 2.23
CA LYS A 208 -6.12 9.23 1.97
C LYS A 208 -6.97 8.34 2.84
N ILE A 209 -7.75 8.92 3.74
CA ILE A 209 -8.58 8.20 4.73
C ILE A 209 -10.03 8.56 4.46
N GLN A 210 -10.79 7.62 3.90
CA GLN A 210 -12.20 7.86 3.61
C GLN A 210 -13.05 7.89 4.88
N ALA A 211 -14.21 8.55 4.84
CA ALA A 211 -15.10 8.73 5.98
C ALA A 211 -15.63 7.41 6.58
N SER A 212 -15.58 6.31 5.83
CA SER A 212 -15.96 4.97 6.29
C SER A 212 -14.93 4.30 7.20
N CYS A 213 -13.78 4.94 7.45
CA CYS A 213 -12.70 4.40 8.27
C CYS A 213 -12.84 4.83 9.72
N MET A 214 -12.77 3.87 10.68
CA MET A 214 -12.91 4.17 12.11
C MET A 214 -11.96 3.34 12.99
N ASP A 215 -11.68 3.85 14.17
CA ASP A 215 -10.85 3.19 15.19
C ASP A 215 -9.42 2.85 14.71
N ASN A 216 -8.90 3.57 13.71
CA ASN A 216 -7.53 3.42 13.28
C ASN A 216 -6.62 4.34 14.10
N VAL A 217 -5.40 3.87 14.36
CA VAL A 217 -4.38 4.63 15.09
C VAL A 217 -3.18 4.88 14.16
N ILE A 218 -2.91 6.14 13.92
CA ILE A 218 -1.79 6.61 13.07
C ILE A 218 -0.78 7.31 14.00
N ARG A 219 0.31 6.62 14.34
CA ARG A 219 1.27 7.15 15.31
C ARG A 219 2.72 6.94 14.94
N GLN A 220 3.56 7.82 15.43
CA GLN A 220 5.02 7.74 15.27
C GLN A 220 5.47 7.55 13.80
N ASN A 221 4.75 8.15 12.85
CA ASN A 221 5.13 8.14 11.45
C ASN A 221 5.86 9.42 11.07
N ASN A 222 6.69 9.36 10.03
CA ASN A 222 7.33 10.53 9.44
C ASN A 222 6.60 10.94 8.15
N PHE A 223 6.01 12.12 8.11
CA PHE A 223 5.43 12.74 6.91
C PHE A 223 6.35 13.82 6.40
N MET A 224 6.92 13.61 5.20
CA MET A 224 7.99 14.47 4.66
C MET A 224 7.78 14.74 3.18
N GLN A 225 7.80 16.00 2.79
CA GLN A 225 7.78 16.45 1.38
C GLN A 225 6.57 15.93 0.58
N ASN A 226 5.49 15.53 1.24
CA ASN A 226 4.27 15.18 0.53
C ASN A 226 3.55 16.46 0.07
N THR A 227 2.85 16.41 -1.06
CA THR A 227 2.02 17.53 -1.48
C THR A 227 0.94 17.79 -0.44
N PHE A 228 0.22 16.74 -0.05
CA PHE A 228 -0.71 16.73 1.08
C PHE A 228 -0.35 15.58 2.03
N ASP A 229 -0.37 15.83 3.33
CA ASP A 229 -0.06 14.77 4.29
C ASP A 229 -1.26 13.87 4.49
N ILE A 230 -2.44 14.44 4.75
CA ILE A 230 -3.70 13.74 4.92
C ILE A 230 -4.76 14.29 3.97
N SER A 231 -5.66 13.43 3.50
CA SER A 231 -6.88 13.78 2.77
C SER A 231 -8.04 12.91 3.23
N THR A 232 -9.26 13.44 3.16
CA THR A 232 -10.51 12.74 3.47
C THR A 232 -11.65 13.24 2.61
N ASN A 233 -12.66 12.41 2.38
CA ASN A 233 -13.92 12.79 1.72
C ASN A 233 -15.06 13.09 2.71
N GLY A 234 -14.80 13.09 4.01
CA GLY A 234 -15.82 13.29 5.04
C GLY A 234 -15.44 14.31 6.10
N SER A 235 -16.44 14.75 6.86
CA SER A 235 -16.29 15.71 7.95
C SER A 235 -16.09 15.06 9.32
N LEU A 236 -16.49 13.80 9.48
CA LEU A 236 -16.35 13.05 10.73
C LEU A 236 -15.17 12.09 10.62
N VAL A 237 -14.29 12.11 11.60
CA VAL A 237 -13.13 11.23 11.69
C VAL A 237 -13.10 10.57 13.04
N LEU A 238 -13.16 9.25 13.01
CA LEU A 238 -13.08 8.38 14.18
C LEU A 238 -11.73 7.67 14.26
N ASN A 239 -10.66 8.38 13.87
CA ASN A 239 -9.30 7.87 13.85
C ASN A 239 -8.41 8.74 14.74
N THR A 240 -7.36 8.16 15.30
CA THR A 240 -6.44 8.84 16.23
C THR A 240 -5.11 9.11 15.52
N PHE A 241 -4.64 10.35 15.64
CA PHE A 241 -3.29 10.75 15.25
C PHE A 241 -2.50 11.07 16.51
N ASP A 242 -1.30 10.49 16.66
CA ASP A 242 -0.52 10.63 17.88
C ASP A 242 0.98 10.55 17.61
N SER A 243 1.72 11.52 18.08
CA SER A 243 3.19 11.53 18.06
C SER A 243 3.80 11.33 16.66
N ASN A 244 3.18 11.88 15.61
CA ASN A 244 3.77 11.84 14.28
C ASN A 244 4.69 13.05 14.05
N TYR A 245 5.70 12.86 13.21
CA TYR A 245 6.50 13.95 12.69
C TYR A 245 5.90 14.47 11.36
N TRP A 246 5.69 15.79 11.30
CA TRP A 246 5.14 16.49 10.14
C TRP A 246 6.12 17.58 9.71
N ASP A 247 6.69 17.51 8.54
CA ASP A 247 7.66 18.51 8.08
C ASP A 247 7.06 19.91 7.84
N LYS A 248 5.73 20.01 7.80
CA LYS A 248 4.98 21.27 7.72
C LYS A 248 4.56 21.84 9.07
N TYR A 249 4.89 21.16 10.16
CA TYR A 249 4.60 21.64 11.50
C TYR A 249 5.50 22.83 11.86
N GLU A 250 4.89 23.96 12.22
CA GLU A 250 5.55 25.22 12.57
C GLU A 250 5.35 25.60 14.04
N GLY A 251 4.99 24.65 14.89
CA GLY A 251 4.81 24.88 16.32
C GLY A 251 6.14 25.03 17.07
N TYR A 252 6.06 25.15 18.37
CA TYR A 252 7.21 25.33 19.25
C TYR A 252 7.20 24.28 20.38
N ASP A 253 8.34 24.09 21.03
CA ASP A 253 8.58 23.21 22.16
C ASP A 253 9.30 24.03 23.25
N LEU A 254 8.55 24.52 24.23
CA LEU A 254 9.05 25.37 25.29
C LEU A 254 9.74 24.58 26.40
N ASN A 255 9.29 23.37 26.66
CA ASN A 255 9.79 22.51 27.73
C ASN A 255 10.97 21.63 27.26
N LYS A 256 11.26 21.60 25.95
CA LYS A 256 12.37 20.87 25.30
C LYS A 256 12.28 19.35 25.46
N ASP A 257 11.07 18.79 25.40
CA ASP A 257 10.83 17.34 25.46
C ASP A 257 10.73 16.69 24.06
N ASN A 258 10.94 17.47 22.97
CA ASN A 258 10.83 17.09 21.57
C ASN A 258 9.37 16.87 21.09
N VAL A 259 8.40 17.29 21.88
CA VAL A 259 6.99 17.31 21.52
C VAL A 259 6.55 18.75 21.34
N GLY A 260 5.79 19.04 20.30
CA GLY A 260 5.26 20.38 20.07
C GLY A 260 4.14 20.71 21.06
N ASP A 261 4.23 21.90 21.68
CA ASP A 261 3.23 22.40 22.65
C ASP A 261 1.92 22.82 21.99
N VAL A 262 1.88 22.91 20.68
CA VAL A 262 0.69 23.28 19.90
C VAL A 262 0.25 22.09 19.06
N PRO A 263 -1.01 21.65 19.16
CA PRO A 263 -1.53 20.58 18.31
C PRO A 263 -1.41 20.89 16.82
N TYR A 264 -1.18 19.88 15.99
CA TYR A 264 -1.08 20.02 14.55
C TYR A 264 -2.30 19.44 13.83
N ARG A 265 -2.77 20.16 12.79
CA ARG A 265 -3.86 19.72 11.92
C ARG A 265 -3.28 19.36 10.54
N PRO A 266 -3.10 18.04 10.21
CA PRO A 266 -2.47 17.63 8.97
C PRO A 266 -3.39 17.72 7.75
N LEU A 267 -4.68 17.95 7.94
CA LEU A 267 -5.66 18.12 6.87
C LEU A 267 -5.70 19.58 6.42
N SER A 268 -5.39 19.89 5.18
CA SER A 268 -5.54 21.24 4.64
C SER A 268 -6.89 21.45 3.96
N LEU A 269 -7.45 22.64 4.05
CA LEU A 269 -8.69 23.02 3.36
C LEU A 269 -8.58 22.80 1.84
N PHE A 270 -7.42 23.10 1.26
CA PHE A 270 -7.20 22.89 -0.17
C PHE A 270 -7.20 21.41 -0.53
N SER A 271 -6.70 20.51 0.32
CA SER A 271 -6.76 19.06 0.09
C SER A 271 -8.22 18.57 0.05
N VAL A 272 -9.09 19.12 0.88
CA VAL A 272 -10.54 18.81 0.87
C VAL A 272 -11.20 19.29 -0.43
N ILE A 273 -10.86 20.49 -0.88
CA ILE A 273 -11.37 21.03 -2.17
C ILE A 273 -10.93 20.14 -3.34
N VAL A 274 -9.68 19.73 -3.38
CA VAL A 274 -9.14 18.86 -4.44
C VAL A 274 -9.80 17.46 -4.41
N GLU A 275 -10.11 16.93 -3.23
CA GLU A 275 -10.79 15.63 -3.12
C GLU A 275 -12.22 15.67 -3.69
N GLN A 276 -12.93 16.78 -3.48
CA GLN A 276 -14.28 17.00 -4.01
C GLN A 276 -14.28 17.43 -5.49
N ASN A 277 -13.24 18.13 -5.92
CA ASN A 277 -13.09 18.69 -7.27
C ASN A 277 -11.64 18.52 -7.76
N PRO A 278 -11.26 17.35 -8.28
CA PRO A 278 -9.88 17.08 -8.71
C PRO A 278 -9.27 18.11 -9.67
N PRO A 279 -9.99 18.76 -10.60
CA PRO A 279 -9.45 19.83 -11.43
C PRO A 279 -8.90 21.03 -10.64
N ALA A 280 -9.34 21.24 -9.39
CA ALA A 280 -8.80 22.29 -8.53
C ALA A 280 -7.29 22.15 -8.30
N MET A 281 -6.73 20.96 -8.50
CA MET A 281 -5.28 20.72 -8.42
C MET A 281 -4.47 21.62 -9.36
N LEU A 282 -5.05 22.12 -10.45
CA LEU A 282 -4.41 23.10 -11.34
C LEU A 282 -4.08 24.41 -10.64
N LEU A 283 -4.77 24.73 -9.53
CA LEU A 283 -4.52 25.93 -8.72
C LEU A 283 -3.40 25.73 -7.69
N TYR A 284 -2.86 24.52 -7.57
CA TYR A 284 -1.77 24.24 -6.63
C TYR A 284 -0.60 25.20 -6.84
N ARG A 285 -0.07 25.77 -5.76
CA ARG A 285 0.95 26.84 -5.76
C ARG A 285 0.48 28.20 -6.31
N SER A 286 -0.83 28.41 -6.52
CA SER A 286 -1.36 29.73 -6.86
C SER A 286 -1.43 30.64 -5.62
N PHE A 287 -1.56 31.95 -5.86
CA PHE A 287 -1.79 32.92 -4.79
C PHE A 287 -3.06 32.61 -3.96
N ILE A 288 -4.10 32.10 -4.62
CA ILE A 288 -5.36 31.72 -3.97
C ILE A 288 -5.13 30.62 -2.94
N VAL A 289 -4.35 29.58 -3.27
CA VAL A 289 -4.03 28.50 -2.33
C VAL A 289 -3.22 29.01 -1.15
N THR A 290 -2.22 29.87 -1.40
CA THR A 290 -1.45 30.50 -0.33
C THR A 290 -2.35 31.34 0.60
N LEU A 291 -3.36 32.01 0.06
CA LEU A 291 -4.33 32.77 0.85
C LEU A 291 -5.23 31.83 1.69
N LEU A 292 -5.69 30.72 1.10
CA LEU A 292 -6.46 29.71 1.82
C LEU A 292 -5.66 29.12 2.99
N ASP A 293 -4.41 28.74 2.77
CA ASP A 293 -3.53 28.18 3.82
C ASP A 293 -3.33 29.18 4.97
N ARG A 294 -3.17 30.48 4.65
CA ARG A 294 -3.08 31.53 5.67
C ARG A 294 -4.39 31.74 6.42
N SER A 295 -5.52 31.69 5.70
CA SER A 295 -6.84 31.84 6.31
C SER A 295 -7.15 30.69 7.27
N GLU A 296 -6.76 29.48 6.92
CA GLU A 296 -6.90 28.29 7.76
C GLU A 296 -6.10 28.42 9.07
N LYS A 297 -4.87 28.97 9.03
CA LYS A 297 -4.07 29.22 10.23
C LYS A 297 -4.74 30.25 11.17
N ILE A 298 -5.54 31.19 10.63
CA ILE A 298 -6.24 32.21 11.41
C ILE A 298 -7.60 31.70 11.92
N ILE A 299 -8.28 30.89 11.11
CA ILE A 299 -9.63 30.36 11.39
C ILE A 299 -9.57 28.82 11.29
N PRO A 300 -9.08 28.14 12.33
CA PRO A 300 -8.89 26.69 12.31
C PRO A 300 -10.20 25.88 12.12
N THR A 301 -11.37 26.49 12.35
CA THR A 301 -12.68 25.84 12.16
C THR A 301 -13.08 25.63 10.70
N LEU A 302 -12.28 26.09 9.75
CA LEU A 302 -12.48 25.84 8.31
C LEU A 302 -12.19 24.38 7.93
N THR A 303 -11.43 23.65 8.73
CA THR A 303 -11.18 22.22 8.57
C THR A 303 -11.87 21.44 9.69
N PRO A 304 -12.24 20.16 9.45
CA PRO A 304 -12.84 19.30 10.47
C PRO A 304 -11.97 19.22 11.74
N ASP A 305 -12.58 19.45 12.89
CA ASP A 305 -11.88 19.51 14.19
C ASP A 305 -11.22 18.20 14.62
N ASN A 306 -11.57 17.08 14.01
CA ASN A 306 -11.19 15.74 14.46
C ASN A 306 -9.86 15.22 13.85
N PHE A 307 -9.27 15.94 12.86
CA PHE A 307 -7.95 15.60 12.31
C PHE A 307 -6.87 16.38 13.07
N ILE A 308 -6.58 15.96 14.28
CA ILE A 308 -5.60 16.64 15.14
C ILE A 308 -4.61 15.60 15.68
N ASP A 309 -3.32 15.88 15.52
CA ASP A 309 -2.25 15.28 16.31
C ASP A 309 -2.01 16.20 17.52
N GLN A 310 -2.34 15.73 18.71
CA GLN A 310 -2.25 16.52 19.94
C GLN A 310 -0.82 16.67 20.43
N VAL A 311 0.07 15.79 20.01
CA VAL A 311 1.46 15.68 20.48
C VAL A 311 2.43 15.50 19.29
N PRO A 312 2.43 16.43 18.32
CA PRO A 312 3.27 16.33 17.14
C PRO A 312 4.75 16.36 17.52
N LEU A 313 5.59 15.61 16.84
CA LEU A 313 7.03 15.56 17.14
C LEU A 313 7.78 16.68 16.42
N MET A 314 8.75 17.27 17.11
CA MET A 314 9.61 18.33 16.58
C MET A 314 10.69 17.81 15.64
N HIS A 315 11.07 16.56 15.74
CA HIS A 315 12.15 15.95 14.96
C HIS A 315 11.76 14.64 14.31
N VAL A 316 12.39 14.35 13.18
CA VAL A 316 12.25 13.10 12.43
C VAL A 316 12.58 11.91 13.34
N ILE A 317 11.72 10.90 13.33
CA ILE A 317 11.95 9.65 14.04
C ILE A 317 13.00 8.84 13.26
N PRO A 318 14.08 8.38 13.90
CA PRO A 318 15.02 7.47 13.25
C PRO A 318 14.36 6.11 13.00
N LEU A 319 14.20 5.76 11.70
CA LEU A 319 13.50 4.55 11.21
C LEU A 319 14.35 3.81 10.17
#